data_5e0e74d5796e4b56303f4c503fbd4c6e
#
_entry.id   5e0e74d5796e4b56303f4c503fbd4c6e
#
_cell.length_a   1.000
_cell.length_b   1.000
_cell.length_c   1.000
_cell.angle_alpha   90.00
_cell.angle_beta   90.00
_cell.angle_gamma   90.00
#
_symmetry.space_group_name_H-M   'P 1'
#
loop_
_entity.id
_entity.type
_entity.pdbx_description
1 polymer ?
#
loop_
_entity_poly.entity_id
_entity_poly.type
_entity_poly.pdbx_seq_one_letter_code
_entity_poly.pdbx_strand_id
1 'polypeptide(L)'
;MGLAAFLTNKLAGNNKPAGPIVNSIYEFKINSLEGKEIDFSKYKGKKLLIVNTASKCGKTPQYAGLEKLHEQFGDKVNVLGFPANNFLWQEPGTSEEIAAFCERNYGVKFQMFEKVSVKGSDQHPLYQWLEAKTGKHPDWNFAKFLVNEDGTKVTFFNSSVQPMDEGIISGIQ
;
A
#
# COMPACT_ATOMS: atom_id res chain seq x y z
N MET A 1 47.49 22.06 31.52
CA MET A 1 46.04 22.01 31.83
C MET A 1 45.32 22.54 30.61
N GLY A 2 44.83 21.65 29.78
CA GLY A 2 44.13 21.99 28.55
C GLY A 2 42.61 21.76 28.72
N LEU A 3 41.84 22.82 28.54
CA LEU A 3 40.37 22.73 28.47
C LEU A 3 39.97 22.17 27.10
N ALA A 4 39.37 20.99 27.09
CA ALA A 4 38.73 20.45 25.91
C ALA A 4 37.35 21.11 25.75
N ALA A 5 37.19 21.86 24.66
CA ALA A 5 35.89 22.43 24.28
C ALA A 5 35.01 21.33 23.68
N PHE A 6 33.93 21.00 24.35
CA PHE A 6 32.87 20.16 23.83
C PHE A 6 32.03 20.96 22.80
N LEU A 7 32.27 20.70 21.52
CA LEU A 7 31.42 21.16 20.44
C LEU A 7 30.16 20.25 20.40
N THR A 8 29.06 20.70 20.96
CA THR A 8 27.77 20.09 20.78
C THR A 8 27.24 20.44 19.39
N ASN A 9 27.43 19.53 18.46
CA ASN A 9 26.88 19.66 17.13
C ASN A 9 25.41 19.24 17.18
N LYS A 10 24.51 20.23 17.33
CA LYS A 10 23.08 20.06 17.33
C LYS A 10 22.59 20.02 15.87
N LEU A 11 22.79 18.89 15.20
CA LEU A 11 22.14 18.60 13.94
C LEU A 11 20.72 18.13 14.24
N ALA A 12 19.77 19.05 14.16
CA ALA A 12 18.35 18.71 14.08
C ALA A 12 18.09 18.15 12.68
N GLY A 13 18.49 16.88 12.45
CA GLY A 13 18.06 16.11 11.31
C GLY A 13 16.64 15.60 11.57
N ASN A 14 15.72 15.85 10.64
CA ASN A 14 14.44 15.16 10.57
C ASN A 14 14.71 13.67 10.34
N ASN A 15 15.00 12.94 11.42
CA ASN A 15 15.13 11.47 11.37
C ASN A 15 13.73 10.86 11.32
N LYS A 16 13.14 10.80 10.11
CA LYS A 16 12.10 9.81 9.85
C LYS A 16 12.74 8.45 10.18
N PRO A 17 12.09 7.59 10.99
CA PRO A 17 12.64 6.28 11.30
C PRO A 17 13.01 5.57 9.99
N ALA A 18 14.21 5.01 9.92
CA ALA A 18 14.56 4.15 8.79
C ALA A 18 13.51 3.05 8.68
N GLY A 19 12.90 2.89 7.51
CA GLY A 19 11.93 1.85 7.27
C GLY A 19 12.53 0.46 7.56
N PRO A 20 11.69 -0.59 7.64
CA PRO A 20 12.16 -1.92 7.95
C PRO A 20 13.21 -2.35 6.93
N ILE A 21 14.31 -2.94 7.42
CA ILE A 21 15.36 -3.51 6.57
C ILE A 21 14.84 -4.88 6.10
N VAL A 22 14.01 -4.86 5.06
CA VAL A 22 13.55 -6.07 4.37
C VAL A 22 13.99 -6.00 2.91
N ASN A 23 14.42 -7.14 2.37
CA ASN A 23 14.91 -7.21 0.99
C ASN A 23 13.76 -7.34 -0.02
N SER A 24 12.68 -7.98 0.38
CA SER A 24 11.53 -8.29 -0.46
C SER A 24 10.22 -8.05 0.28
N ILE A 25 9.18 -7.67 -0.47
CA ILE A 25 7.81 -7.54 0.07
C ILE A 25 7.29 -8.86 0.67
N TYR A 26 7.83 -9.99 0.26
CA TYR A 26 7.41 -11.31 0.74
C TYR A 26 7.79 -11.61 2.19
N GLU A 27 8.57 -10.72 2.83
CA GLU A 27 8.94 -10.83 4.24
C GLU A 27 7.88 -10.22 5.18
N PHE A 28 6.87 -9.54 4.65
CA PHE A 28 5.80 -8.95 5.46
C PHE A 28 4.75 -9.97 5.89
N LYS A 29 4.20 -9.74 7.09
CA LYS A 29 3.01 -10.40 7.61
C LYS A 29 2.05 -9.32 8.09
N ILE A 30 0.84 -9.29 7.58
CA ILE A 30 -0.14 -8.24 7.84
C ILE A 30 -1.52 -8.88 7.99
N ASN A 31 -2.32 -8.39 8.94
CA ASN A 31 -3.65 -8.91 9.15
C ASN A 31 -4.60 -8.54 8.00
N SER A 32 -5.40 -9.49 7.59
CA SER A 32 -6.52 -9.25 6.70
C SER A 32 -7.58 -8.38 7.38
N LEU A 33 -8.55 -7.92 6.59
CA LEU A 33 -9.68 -7.14 7.08
C LEU A 33 -10.50 -7.91 8.14
N GLU A 34 -10.50 -9.24 8.07
CA GLU A 34 -11.15 -10.14 9.03
C GLU A 34 -10.27 -10.48 10.25
N GLY A 35 -9.07 -9.89 10.34
CA GLY A 35 -8.15 -10.08 11.47
C GLY A 35 -7.27 -11.32 11.39
N LYS A 36 -7.22 -12.02 10.23
CA LYS A 36 -6.34 -13.17 10.02
C LYS A 36 -4.98 -12.71 9.51
N GLU A 37 -3.89 -13.16 10.15
CA GLU A 37 -2.54 -12.87 9.65
C GLU A 37 -2.30 -13.52 8.28
N ILE A 38 -1.87 -12.70 7.33
CA ILE A 38 -1.48 -13.11 5.99
C ILE A 38 0.04 -12.98 5.85
N ASP A 39 0.71 -14.08 5.59
CA ASP A 39 2.13 -14.12 5.26
C ASP A 39 2.31 -13.86 3.77
N PHE A 40 3.01 -12.78 3.40
CA PHE A 40 3.18 -12.37 2.01
C PHE A 40 4.05 -13.35 1.21
N SER A 41 4.76 -14.26 1.87
CA SER A 41 5.49 -15.33 1.18
C SER A 41 4.59 -16.21 0.30
N LYS A 42 3.29 -16.29 0.61
CA LYS A 42 2.30 -17.00 -0.21
C LYS A 42 2.13 -16.41 -1.63
N TYR A 43 2.50 -15.16 -1.83
CA TYR A 43 2.37 -14.45 -3.11
C TYR A 43 3.60 -14.58 -4.01
N LYS A 44 4.66 -15.26 -3.57
CA LYS A 44 5.88 -15.43 -4.39
C LYS A 44 5.57 -15.95 -5.79
N GLY A 45 6.25 -15.36 -6.78
CA GLY A 45 6.12 -15.76 -8.18
C GLY A 45 5.04 -15.04 -8.96
N LYS A 46 4.25 -14.19 -8.33
CA LYS A 46 3.29 -13.28 -8.97
C LYS A 46 3.57 -11.83 -8.65
N LYS A 47 3.23 -10.95 -9.56
CA LYS A 47 3.22 -9.50 -9.29
C LYS A 47 2.17 -9.16 -8.24
N LEU A 48 2.41 -8.08 -7.50
CA LEU A 48 1.46 -7.55 -6.54
C LEU A 48 1.08 -6.11 -6.92
N LEU A 49 -0.21 -5.79 -6.92
CA LEU A 49 -0.69 -4.41 -7.02
C LEU A 49 -1.20 -3.98 -5.65
N ILE A 50 -0.42 -3.14 -4.99
CA ILE A 50 -0.73 -2.60 -3.67
C ILE A 50 -1.50 -1.29 -3.85
N VAL A 51 -2.69 -1.18 -3.27
CA VAL A 51 -3.57 -0.01 -3.44
C VAL A 51 -4.10 0.45 -2.08
N ASN A 52 -3.94 1.74 -1.76
CA ASN A 52 -4.61 2.32 -0.60
C ASN A 52 -6.03 2.74 -0.98
N THR A 53 -7.01 2.33 -0.19
CA THR A 53 -8.43 2.45 -0.53
C THR A 53 -9.21 3.28 0.48
N ALA A 54 -10.37 3.78 0.05
CA ALA A 54 -11.31 4.48 0.90
C ALA A 54 -12.75 4.31 0.40
N SER A 55 -13.71 4.33 1.33
CA SER A 55 -15.14 4.12 1.05
C SER A 55 -15.90 5.42 0.74
N LYS A 56 -15.34 6.59 1.11
CA LYS A 56 -16.01 7.90 1.01
C LYS A 56 -15.19 8.91 0.20
N CYS A 57 -14.70 8.50 -0.96
CA CYS A 57 -13.86 9.30 -1.85
C CYS A 57 -14.49 9.40 -3.23
N GLY A 58 -14.26 10.51 -3.94
CA GLY A 58 -14.66 10.63 -5.35
C GLY A 58 -14.02 9.57 -6.26
N LYS A 59 -12.89 8.98 -5.83
CA LYS A 59 -12.18 7.90 -6.54
C LYS A 59 -12.63 6.49 -6.12
N THR A 60 -13.53 6.35 -5.14
CA THR A 60 -14.04 5.05 -4.66
C THR A 60 -14.58 4.15 -5.79
N PRO A 61 -15.20 4.67 -6.89
CA PRO A 61 -15.55 3.83 -8.04
C PRO A 61 -14.39 3.06 -8.68
N GLN A 62 -13.14 3.39 -8.41
CA GLN A 62 -11.99 2.59 -8.85
C GLN A 62 -11.99 1.16 -8.29
N TYR A 63 -12.72 0.87 -7.21
CA TYR A 63 -12.94 -0.51 -6.76
C TYR A 63 -13.47 -1.42 -7.88
N ALA A 64 -14.37 -0.92 -8.73
CA ALA A 64 -14.88 -1.69 -9.86
C ALA A 64 -13.77 -2.08 -10.85
N GLY A 65 -12.87 -1.15 -11.15
CA GLY A 65 -11.71 -1.41 -12.02
C GLY A 65 -10.70 -2.36 -11.38
N LEU A 66 -10.48 -2.27 -10.07
CA LEU A 66 -9.61 -3.19 -9.32
C LEU A 66 -10.17 -4.61 -9.32
N GLU A 67 -11.47 -4.78 -9.12
CA GLU A 67 -12.12 -6.10 -9.18
C GLU A 67 -12.05 -6.68 -10.59
N LYS A 68 -12.30 -5.87 -11.61
CA LYS A 68 -12.15 -6.28 -13.01
C LYS A 68 -10.71 -6.74 -13.32
N LEU A 69 -9.72 -6.02 -12.82
CA LEU A 69 -8.31 -6.41 -12.97
C LEU A 69 -8.03 -7.74 -12.28
N HIS A 70 -8.55 -7.92 -11.07
CA HIS A 70 -8.45 -9.17 -10.33
C HIS A 70 -9.08 -10.35 -11.10
N GLU A 71 -10.27 -10.17 -11.66
CA GLU A 71 -10.97 -11.19 -12.43
C GLU A 71 -10.21 -11.56 -13.73
N GLN A 72 -9.68 -10.57 -14.44
CA GLN A 72 -9.06 -10.79 -15.76
C GLN A 72 -7.58 -11.19 -15.69
N PHE A 73 -6.84 -10.71 -14.67
CA PHE A 73 -5.39 -10.88 -14.56
C PHE A 73 -4.94 -11.55 -13.26
N GLY A 74 -5.85 -12.17 -12.51
CA GLY A 74 -5.54 -12.81 -11.24
C GLY A 74 -4.57 -14.00 -11.34
N ASP A 75 -4.35 -14.53 -12.53
CA ASP A 75 -3.30 -15.52 -12.81
C ASP A 75 -1.88 -14.90 -12.82
N LYS A 76 -1.75 -13.59 -13.05
CA LYS A 76 -0.48 -12.87 -13.18
C LYS A 76 -0.21 -11.88 -12.05
N VAL A 77 -1.25 -11.33 -11.44
CA VAL A 77 -1.15 -10.31 -10.39
C VAL A 77 -2.13 -10.56 -9.26
N ASN A 78 -1.69 -10.35 -8.02
CA ASN A 78 -2.59 -10.26 -6.88
C ASN A 78 -2.86 -8.79 -6.58
N VAL A 79 -4.12 -8.40 -6.54
CA VAL A 79 -4.56 -7.08 -6.08
C VAL A 79 -4.71 -7.12 -4.56
N LEU A 80 -4.04 -6.22 -3.85
CA LEU A 80 -4.04 -6.14 -2.39
C LEU A 80 -4.50 -4.75 -1.96
N GLY A 81 -5.66 -4.66 -1.31
CA GLY A 81 -6.28 -3.41 -0.88
C GLY A 81 -6.01 -3.10 0.59
N PHE A 82 -5.58 -1.88 0.87
CA PHE A 82 -5.28 -1.37 2.20
C PHE A 82 -6.16 -0.15 2.50
N PRO A 83 -7.23 -0.28 3.28
CA PRO A 83 -8.00 0.87 3.72
C PRO A 83 -7.12 1.86 4.48
N ALA A 84 -7.25 3.15 4.18
CA ALA A 84 -6.45 4.20 4.79
C ALA A 84 -7.28 5.46 5.05
N ASN A 85 -7.18 6.00 6.26
CA ASN A 85 -7.93 7.19 6.68
C ASN A 85 -7.11 8.49 6.63
N ASN A 86 -5.95 8.47 5.96
CA ASN A 86 -5.01 9.59 5.91
C ASN A 86 -5.48 10.79 5.06
N PHE A 87 -6.44 10.57 4.16
CA PHE A 87 -6.88 11.58 3.21
C PHE A 87 -8.29 12.05 3.55
N LEU A 88 -8.39 13.14 4.28
CA LEU A 88 -9.62 13.79 4.71
C LEU A 88 -10.62 12.85 5.42
N TRP A 89 -10.10 11.86 6.18
CA TRP A 89 -10.92 10.89 6.92
C TRP A 89 -11.97 10.19 6.06
N GLN A 90 -11.62 9.82 4.83
CA GLN A 90 -12.54 9.20 3.87
C GLN A 90 -12.68 7.68 4.06
N GLU A 91 -12.02 7.11 5.07
CA GLU A 91 -12.19 5.71 5.50
C GLU A 91 -12.39 5.61 7.03
N PRO A 92 -13.47 6.19 7.59
CA PRO A 92 -13.67 6.23 9.04
C PRO A 92 -14.23 4.93 9.62
N GLY A 93 -14.76 4.02 8.79
CA GLY A 93 -15.46 2.81 9.22
C GLY A 93 -14.60 1.79 9.95
N THR A 94 -15.24 0.85 10.63
CA THR A 94 -14.63 -0.35 11.18
C THR A 94 -14.27 -1.35 10.08
N SER A 95 -13.50 -2.39 10.40
CA SER A 95 -13.17 -3.45 9.44
C SER A 95 -14.42 -4.13 8.89
N GLU A 96 -15.41 -4.38 9.73
CA GLU A 96 -16.69 -4.99 9.36
C GLU A 96 -17.50 -4.09 8.42
N GLU A 97 -17.55 -2.78 8.70
CA GLU A 97 -18.22 -1.79 7.86
C GLU A 97 -17.54 -1.67 6.49
N ILE A 98 -16.22 -1.67 6.45
CA ILE A 98 -15.44 -1.63 5.21
C ILE A 98 -15.68 -2.91 4.39
N ALA A 99 -15.63 -4.08 5.01
CA ALA A 99 -15.89 -5.36 4.35
C ALA A 99 -17.30 -5.39 3.74
N ALA A 100 -18.31 -4.99 4.51
CA ALA A 100 -19.68 -4.92 4.03
C ALA A 100 -19.86 -3.91 2.88
N PHE A 101 -19.19 -2.77 2.95
CA PHE A 101 -19.20 -1.76 1.88
C PHE A 101 -18.62 -2.32 0.58
N CYS A 102 -17.44 -2.93 0.64
CA CYS A 102 -16.75 -3.50 -0.52
C CYS A 102 -17.58 -4.59 -1.19
N GLU A 103 -18.14 -5.51 -0.40
CA GLU A 103 -18.99 -6.59 -0.91
C GLU A 103 -20.26 -6.07 -1.57
N ARG A 104 -21.03 -5.23 -0.86
CA ARG A 104 -22.34 -4.76 -1.32
C ARG A 104 -22.28 -3.84 -2.53
N ASN A 105 -21.27 -2.97 -2.60
CA ASN A 105 -21.22 -1.93 -3.63
C ASN A 105 -20.39 -2.34 -4.85
N TYR A 106 -19.38 -3.20 -4.69
CA TYR A 106 -18.42 -3.52 -5.75
C TYR A 106 -18.15 -5.01 -5.91
N GLY A 107 -18.73 -5.87 -5.06
CA GLY A 107 -18.50 -7.31 -5.12
C GLY A 107 -17.02 -7.69 -5.00
N VAL A 108 -16.24 -6.95 -4.20
CA VAL A 108 -14.80 -7.13 -4.06
C VAL A 108 -14.45 -8.53 -3.59
N LYS A 109 -13.63 -9.25 -4.37
CA LYS A 109 -13.11 -10.58 -4.07
C LYS A 109 -11.60 -10.62 -3.90
N PHE A 110 -10.88 -9.58 -4.33
CA PHE A 110 -9.45 -9.49 -4.05
C PHE A 110 -9.18 -9.27 -2.57
N GLN A 111 -7.97 -9.59 -2.12
CA GLN A 111 -7.61 -9.53 -0.69
C GLN A 111 -7.60 -8.09 -0.17
N MET A 112 -8.38 -7.86 0.88
CA MET A 112 -8.36 -6.63 1.66
C MET A 112 -7.64 -6.86 2.99
N PHE A 113 -6.90 -5.85 3.44
CA PHE A 113 -6.14 -5.86 4.69
C PHE A 113 -6.74 -4.89 5.71
N GLU A 114 -6.27 -5.00 6.95
CA GLU A 114 -6.64 -4.06 8.01
C GLU A 114 -6.32 -2.62 7.62
N LYS A 115 -7.02 -1.67 8.20
CA LYS A 115 -6.76 -0.24 8.00
C LYS A 115 -5.36 0.12 8.49
N VAL A 116 -4.59 0.80 7.63
CA VAL A 116 -3.23 1.23 7.92
C VAL A 116 -3.03 2.71 7.67
N SER A 117 -2.02 3.31 8.30
CA SER A 117 -1.54 4.63 7.91
C SER A 117 -0.55 4.50 6.75
N VAL A 118 -0.76 5.28 5.69
CA VAL A 118 0.06 5.17 4.47
C VAL A 118 1.05 6.33 4.31
N LYS A 119 1.01 7.30 5.21
CA LYS A 119 1.95 8.44 5.26
C LYS A 119 2.04 9.02 6.67
N GLY A 120 3.02 9.89 6.89
CA GLY A 120 3.17 10.59 8.18
C GLY A 120 4.04 9.83 9.17
N SER A 121 4.01 10.25 10.43
CA SER A 121 4.89 9.72 11.49
C SER A 121 4.53 8.29 11.90
N ASP A 122 3.30 7.87 11.70
CA ASP A 122 2.74 6.55 12.00
C ASP A 122 2.61 5.64 10.77
N GLN A 123 3.27 6.02 9.65
CA GLN A 123 3.24 5.26 8.40
C GLN A 123 3.58 3.78 8.64
N HIS A 124 2.73 2.88 8.13
CA HIS A 124 2.91 1.44 8.26
C HIS A 124 4.22 0.97 7.59
N PRO A 125 4.95 0.00 8.15
CA PRO A 125 6.21 -0.50 7.62
C PRO A 125 6.18 -0.89 6.14
N LEU A 126 5.10 -1.49 5.65
CA LEU A 126 4.94 -1.80 4.23
C LEU A 126 5.02 -0.52 3.38
N TYR A 127 4.32 0.54 3.76
CA TYR A 127 4.33 1.79 3.01
C TYR A 127 5.63 2.56 3.17
N GLN A 128 6.34 2.42 4.29
CA GLN A 128 7.72 2.91 4.44
C GLN A 128 8.66 2.22 3.43
N TRP A 129 8.52 0.90 3.28
CA TRP A 129 9.31 0.12 2.33
C TRP A 129 8.99 0.52 0.88
N LEU A 130 7.71 0.65 0.51
CA LEU A 130 7.29 1.11 -0.81
C LEU A 130 7.82 2.51 -1.14
N GLU A 131 7.79 3.43 -0.18
CA GLU A 131 8.36 4.76 -0.31
C GLU A 131 9.88 4.72 -0.46
N ALA A 132 10.58 3.88 0.29
CA ALA A 132 12.03 3.71 0.14
C ALA A 132 12.43 3.18 -1.24
N LYS A 133 11.61 2.30 -1.85
CA LYS A 133 11.85 1.74 -3.19
C LYS A 133 11.55 2.70 -4.33
N THR A 134 10.62 3.62 -4.16
CA THR A 134 10.11 4.48 -5.24
C THR A 134 10.42 5.97 -5.07
N GLY A 135 10.75 6.39 -3.85
CA GLY A 135 10.81 7.81 -3.49
C GLY A 135 9.42 8.47 -3.44
N LYS A 136 8.34 7.69 -3.46
CA LYS A 136 6.94 8.15 -3.51
C LYS A 136 6.12 7.52 -2.40
N HIS A 137 5.27 8.32 -1.76
CA HIS A 137 4.15 7.86 -0.94
C HIS A 137 2.84 8.13 -1.68
N PRO A 138 1.71 7.54 -1.26
CA PRO A 138 0.43 7.82 -1.88
C PRO A 138 0.13 9.32 -1.94
N ASP A 139 -0.17 9.83 -3.13
CA ASP A 139 -0.59 11.22 -3.35
C ASP A 139 -2.03 11.45 -2.89
N TRP A 140 -2.87 10.42 -2.96
CA TRP A 140 -4.26 10.40 -2.52
C TRP A 140 -4.75 8.95 -2.34
N ASN A 141 -6.06 8.78 -2.04
CA ASN A 141 -6.70 7.47 -2.09
C ASN A 141 -6.59 6.86 -3.49
N PHE A 142 -6.41 5.55 -3.56
CA PHE A 142 -6.25 4.77 -4.81
C PHE A 142 -4.95 5.03 -5.57
N ALA A 143 -3.88 5.45 -4.91
CA ALA A 143 -2.52 5.32 -5.44
C ALA A 143 -2.12 3.85 -5.51
N LYS A 144 -1.29 3.48 -6.47
CA LYS A 144 -0.94 2.08 -6.73
C LYS A 144 0.58 1.90 -6.77
N PHE A 145 1.01 0.76 -6.25
CA PHE A 145 2.39 0.30 -6.34
C PHE A 145 2.39 -1.11 -6.95
N LEU A 146 2.98 -1.25 -8.13
CA LEU A 146 3.14 -2.54 -8.79
C LEU A 146 4.50 -3.13 -8.44
N VAL A 147 4.49 -4.27 -7.78
CA VAL A 147 5.70 -5.01 -7.37
C VAL A 147 5.92 -6.18 -8.31
N ASN A 148 7.16 -6.37 -8.75
CA ASN A 148 7.54 -7.46 -9.65
C ASN A 148 7.49 -8.86 -8.97
N GLU A 149 7.65 -9.92 -9.74
CA GLU A 149 7.49 -11.31 -9.29
C GLU A 149 8.47 -11.73 -8.20
N ASP A 150 9.68 -11.14 -8.17
CA ASP A 150 10.68 -11.43 -7.13
C ASP A 150 10.47 -10.59 -5.86
N GLY A 151 9.52 -9.65 -5.89
CA GLY A 151 9.14 -8.86 -4.75
C GLY A 151 10.13 -7.74 -4.38
N THR A 152 11.01 -7.31 -5.30
CA THR A 152 12.09 -6.37 -5.00
C THR A 152 12.01 -5.03 -5.72
N LYS A 153 11.38 -4.97 -6.90
CA LYS A 153 11.23 -3.76 -7.72
C LYS A 153 9.80 -3.26 -7.67
N VAL A 154 9.64 -1.95 -7.56
CA VAL A 154 8.33 -1.31 -7.40
C VAL A 154 8.18 -0.16 -8.38
N THR A 155 7.03 -0.11 -9.07
CA THR A 155 6.61 1.00 -9.92
C THR A 155 5.42 1.70 -9.28
N PHE A 156 5.49 3.01 -9.14
CA PHE A 156 4.42 3.84 -8.59
C PHE A 156 3.50 4.40 -9.69
N PHE A 157 2.20 4.32 -9.45
CA PHE A 157 1.16 5.00 -10.24
C PHE A 157 0.34 5.90 -9.31
N ASN A 158 0.19 7.16 -9.66
CA ASN A 158 -0.59 8.10 -8.85
C ASN A 158 -2.08 7.74 -8.82
N SER A 159 -2.81 8.36 -7.91
CA SER A 159 -4.20 8.05 -7.63
C SER A 159 -5.17 8.27 -8.81
N SER A 160 -4.78 9.09 -9.80
CA SER A 160 -5.61 9.39 -10.98
C SER A 160 -5.51 8.31 -12.06
N VAL A 161 -4.48 7.48 -12.03
CA VAL A 161 -4.33 6.35 -12.96
C VAL A 161 -5.38 5.30 -12.65
N GLN A 162 -6.23 4.98 -13.62
CA GLN A 162 -7.28 3.99 -13.46
C GLN A 162 -6.69 2.56 -13.37
N PRO A 163 -7.34 1.65 -12.63
CA PRO A 163 -6.82 0.27 -12.48
C PRO A 163 -6.60 -0.47 -13.80
N MET A 164 -7.45 -0.22 -14.79
CA MET A 164 -7.37 -0.86 -16.12
C MET A 164 -6.61 -0.01 -17.14
N ASP A 165 -5.86 1.00 -16.70
CA ASP A 165 -5.00 1.80 -17.57
C ASP A 165 -3.92 0.93 -18.24
N GLU A 166 -3.60 1.26 -19.50
CA GLU A 166 -2.63 0.51 -20.29
C GLU A 166 -1.26 0.44 -19.62
N GLY A 167 -0.83 1.48 -18.91
CA GLY A 167 0.43 1.49 -18.18
C GLY A 167 0.50 0.45 -17.07
N ILE A 168 -0.62 0.19 -16.37
CA ILE A 168 -0.72 -0.88 -15.38
C ILE A 168 -0.79 -2.24 -16.06
N ILE A 169 -1.65 -2.38 -17.07
CA ILE A 169 -1.85 -3.64 -17.80
C ILE A 169 -0.53 -4.12 -18.42
N SER A 170 0.21 -3.24 -19.12
CA SER A 170 1.51 -3.60 -19.70
C SER A 170 2.55 -3.95 -18.65
N GLY A 171 2.50 -3.35 -17.48
CA GLY A 171 3.36 -3.71 -16.36
C GLY A 171 3.05 -5.10 -15.77
N ILE A 172 1.80 -5.57 -15.91
CA ILE A 172 1.36 -6.90 -15.44
C ILE A 172 1.71 -7.99 -16.45
N GLN A 173 1.60 -7.72 -17.73
CA GLN A 173 1.87 -8.67 -18.82
C GLN A 173 3.37 -8.93 -18.97
#